data_fecb81ebc4582770747be930704b415c
#
_entry.id   fecb81ebc4582770747be930704b415c
#
_cell.length_a   1.000
_cell.length_b   1.000
_cell.length_c   1.000
_cell.angle_alpha   90.00
_cell.angle_beta   90.00
_cell.angle_gamma   90.00
#
_symmetry.space_group_name_H-M   'P 1'
#
loop_
_entity.id
_entity.type
_entity.pdbx_description
1 polymer ?
#
loop_
_entity_poly.entity_id
_entity_poly.type
_entity_poly.pdbx_seq_one_letter_code
_entity_poly.pdbx_strand_id
1 'polypeptide(L)'
;MEFDAFFFDLDGCLYPNTSGLMREVNHRLDLWIMKVLPQTDPEHVSDIRHDLFTRYGGTLPGLTIEHNSPYYESLRWVHDIPVENYVSENPKLREVLMKLDVRKYIFTSSYRFYTVRVLRALGILECFDGIIDACDVFPKPKPAQEAFLRAFEMTAERDIHRCVFFDDQPRNIEAGHTAGYYTVQVDHTNPRSANADEYINRAEDLITIPAFRD
;
A
#
# COMPACT_ATOMS: atom_id res chain seq x y z
N MET A 1 6.70 -21.42 11.98
CA MET A 1 6.95 -20.15 12.74
C MET A 1 5.56 -19.58 13.00
N GLU A 2 5.24 -19.24 14.23
CA GLU A 2 3.90 -18.73 14.57
C GLU A 2 3.91 -17.20 14.45
N PHE A 3 3.04 -16.65 13.59
CA PHE A 3 2.88 -15.21 13.40
C PHE A 3 1.64 -14.70 14.14
N ASP A 4 1.71 -13.46 14.62
CA ASP A 4 0.64 -12.82 15.38
C ASP A 4 -0.24 -11.92 14.50
N ALA A 5 0.36 -11.28 13.47
CA ALA A 5 -0.37 -10.37 12.59
C ALA A 5 0.23 -10.26 11.19
N PHE A 6 -0.65 -9.99 10.23
CA PHE A 6 -0.32 -9.74 8.83
C PHE A 6 -0.70 -8.31 8.44
N PHE A 7 0.25 -7.59 7.84
CA PHE A 7 0.09 -6.23 7.34
C PHE A 7 0.15 -6.25 5.82
N PHE A 8 -0.91 -5.85 5.17
CA PHE A 8 -1.02 -5.88 3.72
C PHE A 8 -1.00 -4.46 3.15
N ASP A 9 -0.15 -4.21 2.16
CA ASP A 9 -0.41 -3.12 1.25
C ASP A 9 -1.70 -3.38 0.46
N LEU A 10 -2.25 -2.34 -0.15
CA LEU A 10 -3.49 -2.41 -0.92
C LEU A 10 -3.23 -2.48 -2.42
N ASP A 11 -2.62 -1.42 -2.95
CA ASP A 11 -2.55 -1.11 -4.37
C ASP A 11 -1.41 -1.89 -5.06
N GLY A 12 -1.75 -2.85 -5.92
CA GLY A 12 -0.77 -3.77 -6.52
C GLY A 12 -0.54 -5.04 -5.71
N CYS A 13 -0.97 -5.07 -4.44
CA CYS A 13 -0.83 -6.21 -3.53
C CYS A 13 -2.12 -7.05 -3.48
N LEU A 14 -3.27 -6.48 -3.07
CA LEU A 14 -4.55 -7.21 -2.94
C LEU A 14 -5.34 -7.26 -4.25
N TYR A 15 -4.97 -6.48 -5.23
CA TYR A 15 -5.47 -6.53 -6.60
C TYR A 15 -4.35 -6.11 -7.57
N PRO A 16 -4.36 -6.60 -8.83
CA PRO A 16 -3.25 -6.39 -9.73
C PRO A 16 -3.20 -4.95 -10.28
N ASN A 17 -2.00 -4.43 -10.50
CA ASN A 17 -1.76 -3.13 -11.15
C ASN A 17 -2.38 -3.03 -12.56
N THR A 18 -2.63 -4.18 -13.21
CA THR A 18 -3.29 -4.26 -14.52
C THR A 18 -4.77 -3.91 -14.49
N SER A 19 -5.40 -3.74 -13.32
CA SER A 19 -6.80 -3.30 -13.18
C SER A 19 -7.07 -1.92 -13.81
N GLY A 20 -6.04 -1.08 -13.94
CA GLY A 20 -6.14 0.29 -14.41
C GLY A 20 -6.44 1.32 -13.33
N LEU A 21 -6.74 0.90 -12.09
CA LEU A 21 -7.06 1.81 -10.99
C LEU A 21 -5.87 2.70 -10.64
N MET A 22 -4.65 2.15 -10.54
CA MET A 22 -3.44 2.93 -10.29
C MET A 22 -3.08 3.87 -11.44
N ARG A 23 -3.45 3.53 -12.67
CA ARG A 23 -3.31 4.47 -13.80
C ARG A 23 -4.22 5.69 -13.63
N GLU A 24 -5.43 5.50 -13.15
CA GLU A 24 -6.35 6.62 -12.83
C GLU A 24 -5.84 7.46 -11.66
N VAL A 25 -5.36 6.82 -10.58
CA VAL A 25 -4.70 7.53 -9.46
C VAL A 25 -3.54 8.39 -9.98
N ASN A 26 -2.65 7.82 -10.79
CA ASN A 26 -1.52 8.55 -11.36
C ASN A 26 -1.95 9.72 -12.25
N HIS A 27 -2.99 9.54 -13.08
CA HIS A 27 -3.57 10.63 -13.87
C HIS A 27 -4.08 11.77 -12.97
N ARG A 28 -4.76 11.46 -11.90
CA ARG A 28 -5.24 12.48 -10.96
C ARG A 28 -4.10 13.13 -10.18
N LEU A 29 -3.04 12.40 -9.85
CA LEU A 29 -1.81 12.99 -9.29
C LEU A 29 -1.18 13.99 -10.28
N ASP A 30 -1.11 13.65 -11.56
CA ASP A 30 -0.59 14.55 -12.60
C ASP A 30 -1.43 15.84 -12.71
N LEU A 31 -2.75 15.72 -12.68
CA LEU A 31 -3.66 16.87 -12.65
C LEU A 31 -3.48 17.73 -11.38
N TRP A 32 -3.23 17.09 -10.23
CA TRP A 32 -2.98 17.82 -8.99
C TRP A 32 -1.63 18.54 -9.01
N ILE A 33 -0.59 17.92 -9.56
CA ILE A 33 0.71 18.58 -9.78
C ILE A 33 0.52 19.85 -10.63
N MET A 34 -0.18 19.77 -11.76
CA MET A 34 -0.45 20.93 -12.62
C MET A 34 -1.26 22.03 -11.91
N LYS A 35 -2.18 21.65 -11.00
CA LYS A 35 -2.90 22.63 -10.16
C LYS A 35 -1.98 23.36 -9.19
N VAL A 36 -1.02 22.66 -8.57
CA VAL A 36 -0.06 23.22 -7.61
C VAL A 36 1.06 23.98 -8.31
N LEU A 37 1.50 23.49 -9.46
CA LEU A 37 2.61 23.99 -10.27
C LEU A 37 2.12 24.36 -11.68
N PRO A 38 1.34 25.46 -11.84
CA PRO A 38 0.65 25.76 -13.10
C PRO A 38 1.58 26.16 -14.26
N GLN A 39 2.86 26.36 -14.00
CA GLN A 39 3.87 26.65 -15.03
C GLN A 39 4.58 25.38 -15.54
N THR A 40 4.21 24.21 -15.03
CA THR A 40 4.83 22.93 -15.45
C THR A 40 4.36 22.57 -16.86
N ASP A 41 5.31 22.22 -17.73
CA ASP A 41 5.00 21.64 -19.03
C ASP A 41 4.34 20.25 -18.82
N PRO A 42 3.18 19.98 -19.43
CA PRO A 42 2.51 18.69 -19.33
C PRO A 42 3.40 17.47 -19.63
N GLU A 43 4.39 17.62 -20.52
CA GLU A 43 5.33 16.55 -20.86
C GLU A 43 6.27 16.18 -19.69
N HIS A 44 6.48 17.07 -18.72
CA HIS A 44 7.38 16.85 -17.57
C HIS A 44 6.66 16.50 -16.27
N VAL A 45 5.32 16.46 -16.27
CA VAL A 45 4.54 16.20 -15.04
C VAL A 45 4.81 14.81 -14.46
N SER A 46 4.95 13.80 -15.32
CA SER A 46 5.27 12.44 -14.89
C SER A 46 6.64 12.32 -14.24
N ASP A 47 7.62 13.11 -14.69
CA ASP A 47 8.97 13.14 -14.13
C ASP A 47 8.96 13.77 -12.74
N ILE A 48 8.20 14.87 -12.57
CA ILE A 48 7.99 15.52 -11.28
C ILE A 48 7.31 14.54 -10.31
N ARG A 49 6.26 13.84 -10.76
CA ARG A 49 5.58 12.84 -9.95
C ARG A 49 6.53 11.74 -9.48
N HIS A 50 7.35 11.23 -10.38
CA HIS A 50 8.34 10.19 -10.08
C HIS A 50 9.42 10.68 -9.12
N ASP A 51 9.95 11.89 -9.32
CA ASP A 51 10.96 12.50 -8.46
C ASP A 51 10.43 12.69 -7.02
N LEU A 52 9.24 13.29 -6.87
CA LEU A 52 8.60 13.46 -5.57
C LEU A 52 8.33 12.12 -4.87
N PHE A 53 7.84 11.14 -5.62
CA PHE A 53 7.62 9.79 -5.10
C PHE A 53 8.93 9.13 -4.62
N THR A 54 10.01 9.34 -5.33
CA THR A 54 11.32 8.75 -4.99
C THR A 54 11.91 9.40 -3.74
N ARG A 55 11.88 10.74 -3.66
CA ARG A 55 12.50 11.49 -2.56
C ARG A 55 11.69 11.47 -1.26
N TYR A 56 10.36 11.46 -1.37
CA TYR A 56 9.47 11.63 -0.22
C TYR A 56 8.60 10.41 0.10
N GLY A 57 8.79 9.29 -0.62
CA GLY A 57 7.95 8.10 -0.45
C GLY A 57 6.56 8.21 -1.08
N GLY A 58 6.17 9.42 -1.52
CA GLY A 58 4.90 9.69 -2.18
C GLY A 58 4.85 11.07 -2.82
N THR A 59 4.10 11.21 -3.90
CA THR A 59 3.94 12.47 -4.61
C THR A 59 3.30 13.56 -3.75
N LEU A 60 2.21 13.24 -3.06
CA LEU A 60 1.47 14.21 -2.25
C LEU A 60 2.25 14.68 -1.02
N PRO A 61 2.95 13.82 -0.25
CA PRO A 61 3.87 14.28 0.78
C PRO A 61 4.93 15.25 0.25
N GLY A 62 5.55 14.93 -0.90
CA GLY A 62 6.54 15.80 -1.53
C GLY A 62 5.97 17.16 -1.91
N LEU A 63 4.81 17.21 -2.57
CA LEU A 63 4.12 18.47 -2.90
C LEU A 63 3.77 19.29 -1.64
N THR A 64 3.41 18.62 -0.56
CA THR A 64 3.12 19.32 0.71
C THR A 64 4.37 19.93 1.30
N ILE A 65 5.47 19.19 1.34
CA ILE A 65 6.74 19.64 1.93
C ILE A 65 7.39 20.75 1.10
N GLU A 66 7.45 20.60 -0.23
CA GLU A 66 8.16 21.56 -1.10
C GLU A 66 7.31 22.75 -1.53
N HIS A 67 6.00 22.56 -1.69
CA HIS A 67 5.11 23.54 -2.33
C HIS A 67 3.90 23.92 -1.47
N ASN A 68 3.86 23.53 -0.19
CA ASN A 68 2.75 23.79 0.74
C ASN A 68 1.38 23.35 0.21
N SER A 69 1.34 22.28 -0.62
CA SER A 69 0.08 21.70 -1.09
C SER A 69 -0.73 21.17 0.09
N PRO A 70 -2.05 21.41 0.15
CA PRO A 70 -2.88 20.94 1.28
C PRO A 70 -3.03 19.42 1.25
N TYR A 71 -2.32 18.70 2.13
CA TYR A 71 -2.18 17.25 2.12
C TYR A 71 -3.53 16.50 2.14
N TYR A 72 -4.38 16.80 3.10
CA TYR A 72 -5.67 16.08 3.25
C TYR A 72 -6.65 16.38 2.11
N GLU A 73 -6.66 17.61 1.58
CA GLU A 73 -7.48 17.97 0.42
C GLU A 73 -6.99 17.21 -0.82
N SER A 74 -5.67 17.18 -1.04
CA SER A 74 -5.06 16.49 -2.19
C SER A 74 -5.33 14.98 -2.14
N LEU A 75 -5.15 14.34 -0.98
CA LEU A 75 -5.48 12.92 -0.79
C LEU A 75 -6.94 12.64 -1.14
N ARG A 76 -7.86 13.43 -0.59
CA ARG A 76 -9.29 13.26 -0.85
C ARG A 76 -9.61 13.42 -2.33
N TRP A 77 -9.08 14.45 -2.96
CA TRP A 77 -9.37 14.74 -4.37
C TRP A 77 -8.78 13.68 -5.31
N VAL A 78 -7.52 13.28 -5.09
CA VAL A 78 -6.85 12.26 -5.91
C VAL A 78 -7.56 10.91 -5.83
N HIS A 79 -8.06 10.54 -4.65
CA HIS A 79 -8.69 9.26 -4.39
C HIS A 79 -10.23 9.24 -4.57
N ASP A 80 -10.83 10.33 -5.05
CA ASP A 80 -12.25 10.37 -5.40
C ASP A 80 -12.51 9.76 -6.77
N ILE A 81 -12.34 8.44 -6.84
CA ILE A 81 -12.43 7.61 -8.06
C ILE A 81 -13.56 6.60 -7.90
N PRO A 82 -14.36 6.33 -8.93
CA PRO A 82 -15.34 5.24 -8.91
C PRO A 82 -14.61 3.88 -9.02
N VAL A 83 -14.08 3.39 -7.89
CA VAL A 83 -13.22 2.19 -7.80
C VAL A 83 -13.89 0.94 -8.35
N GLU A 84 -15.22 0.89 -8.30
CA GLU A 84 -16.07 -0.21 -8.78
C GLU A 84 -15.98 -0.42 -10.30
N ASN A 85 -15.46 0.57 -11.04
CA ASN A 85 -15.21 0.45 -12.48
C ASN A 85 -13.87 -0.28 -12.78
N TYR A 86 -13.04 -0.48 -11.78
CA TYR A 86 -11.67 -0.99 -11.94
C TYR A 86 -11.43 -2.31 -11.21
N VAL A 87 -12.13 -2.53 -10.10
CA VAL A 87 -11.99 -3.74 -9.28
C VAL A 87 -13.35 -4.36 -9.02
N SER A 88 -13.39 -5.67 -8.93
CA SER A 88 -14.58 -6.46 -8.65
C SER A 88 -14.31 -7.47 -7.55
N GLU A 89 -15.36 -8.09 -7.04
CA GLU A 89 -15.25 -9.11 -6.00
C GLU A 89 -14.21 -10.18 -6.33
N ASN A 90 -13.42 -10.56 -5.33
CA ASN A 90 -12.43 -11.64 -5.38
C ASN A 90 -12.75 -12.72 -4.32
N PRO A 91 -13.69 -13.63 -4.60
CA PRO A 91 -14.10 -14.66 -3.66
C PRO A 91 -12.95 -15.59 -3.23
N LYS A 92 -11.98 -15.83 -4.14
CA LYS A 92 -10.82 -16.67 -3.83
C LYS A 92 -9.92 -16.01 -2.79
N LEU A 93 -9.62 -14.72 -2.95
CA LEU A 93 -8.86 -13.95 -1.96
C LEU A 93 -9.59 -13.91 -0.63
N ARG A 94 -10.92 -13.65 -0.66
CA ARG A 94 -11.75 -13.67 0.55
C ARG A 94 -11.67 -15.01 1.28
N GLU A 95 -11.81 -16.13 0.57
CA GLU A 95 -11.71 -17.47 1.14
C GLU A 95 -10.36 -17.70 1.82
N VAL A 96 -9.28 -17.27 1.16
CA VAL A 96 -7.92 -17.39 1.68
C VAL A 96 -7.73 -16.55 2.95
N LEU A 97 -8.14 -15.28 2.93
CA LEU A 97 -8.01 -14.39 4.08
C LEU A 97 -8.84 -14.88 5.29
N MET A 98 -10.01 -15.45 5.06
CA MET A 98 -10.86 -15.99 6.12
C MET A 98 -10.33 -17.28 6.77
N LYS A 99 -9.45 -18.03 6.08
CA LYS A 99 -8.80 -19.21 6.64
C LYS A 99 -7.63 -18.90 7.56
N LEU A 100 -7.11 -17.69 7.52
CA LEU A 100 -6.00 -17.27 8.36
C LEU A 100 -6.50 -16.87 9.74
N ASP A 101 -6.13 -17.62 10.76
CA ASP A 101 -6.44 -17.32 12.16
C ASP A 101 -5.37 -16.41 12.78
N VAL A 102 -5.14 -15.26 12.13
CA VAL A 102 -4.24 -14.20 12.57
C VAL A 102 -4.92 -12.85 12.39
N ARG A 103 -4.50 -11.83 13.14
CA ARG A 103 -4.96 -10.46 12.91
C ARG A 103 -4.44 -9.94 11.57
N LYS A 104 -5.28 -9.20 10.87
CA LYS A 104 -4.98 -8.68 9.53
C LYS A 104 -5.22 -7.18 9.48
N TYR A 105 -4.19 -6.45 9.08
CA TYR A 105 -4.22 -5.00 8.96
C TYR A 105 -3.91 -4.59 7.52
N ILE A 106 -4.58 -3.54 7.05
CA ILE A 106 -4.14 -2.82 5.86
C ILE A 106 -3.10 -1.79 6.28
N PHE A 107 -1.97 -1.72 5.57
CA PHE A 107 -0.97 -0.68 5.72
C PHE A 107 -0.64 -0.07 4.36
N THR A 108 -1.34 1.01 4.01
CA THR A 108 -1.36 1.60 2.68
C THR A 108 -0.91 3.06 2.65
N SER A 109 -0.34 3.49 1.51
CA SER A 109 -0.08 4.90 1.20
C SER A 109 -1.29 5.64 0.62
N SER A 110 -2.44 4.97 0.52
CA SER A 110 -3.69 5.53 0.03
C SER A 110 -4.56 6.12 1.15
N TYR A 111 -5.58 6.90 0.78
CA TYR A 111 -6.51 7.53 1.72
C TYR A 111 -7.56 6.53 2.23
N ARG A 112 -7.88 6.55 3.53
CA ARG A 112 -8.80 5.61 4.19
C ARG A 112 -10.14 5.43 3.47
N PHE A 113 -10.75 6.53 3.03
CA PHE A 113 -12.04 6.47 2.34
C PHE A 113 -11.97 5.66 1.03
N TYR A 114 -10.91 5.86 0.25
CA TYR A 114 -10.63 5.08 -0.96
C TYR A 114 -10.35 3.62 -0.60
N THR A 115 -9.49 3.38 0.38
CA THR A 115 -9.15 2.03 0.86
C THR A 115 -10.39 1.23 1.22
N VAL A 116 -11.31 1.79 2.00
CA VAL A 116 -12.58 1.14 2.38
C VAL A 116 -13.42 0.80 1.16
N ARG A 117 -13.48 1.69 0.15
CA ARG A 117 -14.24 1.44 -1.09
C ARG A 117 -13.62 0.33 -1.91
N VAL A 118 -12.28 0.30 -2.05
CA VAL A 118 -11.58 -0.79 -2.75
C VAL A 118 -11.82 -2.13 -2.05
N LEU A 119 -11.66 -2.19 -0.73
CA LEU A 119 -11.89 -3.42 0.05
C LEU A 119 -13.36 -3.92 -0.05
N ARG A 120 -14.33 -3.00 -0.10
CA ARG A 120 -15.74 -3.35 -0.35
C ARG A 120 -15.97 -3.89 -1.75
N ALA A 121 -15.40 -3.25 -2.76
CA ALA A 121 -15.51 -3.70 -4.14
C ALA A 121 -14.87 -5.09 -4.35
N LEU A 122 -13.79 -5.38 -3.63
CA LEU A 122 -13.16 -6.71 -3.60
C LEU A 122 -13.93 -7.74 -2.75
N GLY A 123 -14.89 -7.32 -1.92
CA GLY A 123 -15.66 -8.19 -1.01
C GLY A 123 -14.86 -8.71 0.19
N ILE A 124 -13.84 -7.96 0.64
CA ILE A 124 -12.89 -8.41 1.68
C ILE A 124 -12.75 -7.45 2.86
N LEU A 125 -13.55 -6.39 2.93
CA LEU A 125 -13.41 -5.38 4.00
C LEU A 125 -13.47 -6.00 5.40
N GLU A 126 -14.38 -6.93 5.62
CA GLU A 126 -14.59 -7.61 6.90
C GLU A 126 -13.49 -8.62 7.26
N CYS A 127 -12.54 -8.88 6.36
CA CYS A 127 -11.39 -9.74 6.64
C CYS A 127 -10.30 -9.04 7.45
N PHE A 128 -10.39 -7.71 7.64
CA PHE A 128 -9.33 -6.91 8.27
C PHE A 128 -9.78 -6.31 9.60
N ASP A 129 -8.88 -6.36 10.59
CA ASP A 129 -9.08 -5.82 11.92
C ASP A 129 -8.84 -4.32 12.00
N GLY A 130 -8.07 -3.76 11.05
CA GLY A 130 -7.79 -2.33 11.02
C GLY A 130 -7.16 -1.85 9.72
N ILE A 131 -7.14 -0.52 9.56
CA ILE A 131 -6.53 0.17 8.43
C ILE A 131 -5.60 1.24 8.97
N ILE A 132 -4.35 1.20 8.51
CA ILE A 132 -3.33 2.21 8.73
C ILE A 132 -3.11 2.88 7.36
N ASP A 133 -3.49 4.12 7.24
CA ASP A 133 -3.54 4.83 5.97
C ASP A 133 -2.47 5.93 5.84
N ALA A 134 -2.45 6.61 4.70
CA ALA A 134 -1.51 7.68 4.42
C ALA A 134 -1.52 8.81 5.48
N CYS A 135 -2.67 9.08 6.12
CA CYS A 135 -2.79 10.14 7.13
C CYS A 135 -2.13 9.72 8.46
N ASP A 136 -2.18 8.44 8.80
CA ASP A 136 -1.66 7.91 10.06
C ASP A 136 -0.13 7.99 10.14
N VAL A 137 0.55 7.94 8.99
CA VAL A 137 2.03 7.95 8.89
C VAL A 137 2.62 9.23 8.30
N PHE A 138 1.79 10.21 7.92
CA PHE A 138 2.29 11.52 7.46
C PHE A 138 3.12 12.23 8.55
N PRO A 139 4.23 12.89 8.24
CA PRO A 139 4.81 13.17 6.92
C PRO A 139 5.83 12.13 6.43
N LYS A 140 5.92 10.97 7.04
CA LYS A 140 6.90 9.92 6.78
C LYS A 140 6.23 8.63 6.27
N PRO A 141 5.72 8.61 5.01
CA PRO A 141 5.09 7.40 4.45
C PRO A 141 6.12 6.30 4.15
N LYS A 142 5.66 5.10 3.82
CA LYS A 142 6.52 4.06 3.25
C LYS A 142 7.36 4.64 2.08
N PRO A 143 8.65 4.34 1.97
CA PRO A 143 9.43 3.33 2.71
C PRO A 143 10.17 3.87 3.96
N ALA A 144 9.79 5.00 4.54
CA ALA A 144 10.43 5.51 5.74
C ALA A 144 10.28 4.52 6.92
N GLN A 145 11.37 4.26 7.66
CA GLN A 145 11.36 3.34 8.81
C GLN A 145 10.32 3.75 9.87
N GLU A 146 10.15 5.05 10.07
CA GLU A 146 9.17 5.61 10.99
C GLU A 146 7.73 5.18 10.64
N ALA A 147 7.40 4.99 9.35
CA ALA A 147 6.09 4.50 8.94
C ALA A 147 5.83 3.08 9.43
N PHE A 148 6.83 2.20 9.33
CA PHE A 148 6.71 0.79 9.75
C PHE A 148 6.59 0.66 11.27
N LEU A 149 7.42 1.41 12.01
CA LEU A 149 7.33 1.45 13.47
C LEU A 149 5.98 2.04 13.92
N ARG A 150 5.54 3.11 13.27
CA ARG A 150 4.24 3.72 13.57
C ARG A 150 3.08 2.78 13.27
N ALA A 151 3.13 2.06 12.13
CA ALA A 151 2.12 1.06 11.80
C ALA A 151 2.04 -0.05 12.86
N PHE A 152 3.18 -0.54 13.34
CA PHE A 152 3.25 -1.51 14.42
C PHE A 152 2.67 -0.96 15.73
N GLU A 153 3.08 0.24 16.15
CA GLU A 153 2.59 0.91 17.38
C GLU A 153 1.07 1.14 17.41
N MET A 154 0.44 1.27 16.23
CA MET A 154 -1.01 1.47 16.11
C MET A 154 -1.80 0.17 16.32
N THR A 155 -1.14 -0.94 16.43
CA THR A 155 -1.76 -2.24 16.70
C THR A 155 -1.54 -2.67 18.16
N ALA A 156 -2.16 -3.78 18.56
CA ALA A 156 -1.94 -4.37 19.87
C ALA A 156 -0.78 -5.39 19.88
N GLU A 157 -0.02 -5.47 18.77
CA GLU A 157 1.07 -6.42 18.62
C GLU A 157 2.24 -6.07 19.55
N ARG A 158 3.01 -7.09 19.95
CA ARG A 158 4.08 -6.92 20.93
C ARG A 158 5.47 -7.25 20.40
N ASP A 159 5.52 -8.02 19.30
CA ASP A 159 6.77 -8.45 18.68
C ASP A 159 6.68 -8.29 17.16
N ILE A 160 7.43 -7.35 16.63
CA ILE A 160 7.46 -7.04 15.19
C ILE A 160 8.00 -8.22 14.38
N HIS A 161 8.88 -9.06 14.95
CA HIS A 161 9.43 -10.24 14.29
C HIS A 161 8.38 -11.37 14.13
N ARG A 162 7.23 -11.23 14.79
CA ARG A 162 6.06 -12.11 14.61
C ARG A 162 5.00 -11.48 13.72
N CYS A 163 5.36 -10.40 13.02
CA CYS A 163 4.49 -9.73 12.05
C CYS A 163 4.99 -9.96 10.63
N VAL A 164 4.06 -10.17 9.71
CA VAL A 164 4.35 -10.33 8.28
C VAL A 164 3.91 -9.08 7.53
N PHE A 165 4.74 -8.60 6.61
CA PHE A 165 4.43 -7.46 5.74
C PHE A 165 4.40 -7.89 4.28
N PHE A 166 3.28 -7.60 3.60
CA PHE A 166 3.03 -7.90 2.19
C PHE A 166 2.99 -6.60 1.38
N ASP A 167 3.78 -6.51 0.33
CA ASP A 167 3.82 -5.32 -0.54
C ASP A 167 4.33 -5.72 -1.95
N ASP A 168 3.95 -4.98 -3.00
CA ASP A 168 4.45 -5.20 -4.35
C ASP A 168 5.76 -4.46 -4.63
N GLN A 169 6.06 -3.39 -3.87
CA GLN A 169 7.20 -2.51 -4.10
C GLN A 169 8.47 -3.01 -3.41
N PRO A 170 9.55 -3.32 -4.15
CA PRO A 170 10.82 -3.79 -3.57
C PRO A 170 11.35 -2.88 -2.46
N ARG A 171 11.28 -1.55 -2.64
CA ARG A 171 11.74 -0.57 -1.64
C ARG A 171 10.98 -0.65 -0.32
N ASN A 172 9.68 -0.96 -0.36
CA ASN A 172 8.87 -1.14 0.84
C ASN A 172 9.18 -2.47 1.53
N ILE A 173 9.44 -3.53 0.75
CA ILE A 173 9.90 -4.82 1.26
C ILE A 173 11.24 -4.67 1.98
N GLU A 174 12.21 -3.97 1.39
CA GLU A 174 13.52 -3.69 2.03
C GLU A 174 13.35 -2.92 3.35
N ALA A 175 12.47 -1.92 3.36
CA ALA A 175 12.21 -1.14 4.55
C ALA A 175 11.47 -1.94 5.64
N GLY A 176 10.50 -2.77 5.27
CA GLY A 176 9.79 -3.67 6.17
C GLY A 176 10.73 -4.70 6.81
N HIS A 177 11.59 -5.31 5.99
CA HIS A 177 12.63 -6.24 6.48
C HIS A 177 13.58 -5.55 7.47
N THR A 178 14.05 -4.35 7.13
CA THR A 178 14.92 -3.55 8.03
C THR A 178 14.22 -3.18 9.34
N ALA A 179 12.90 -2.98 9.32
CA ALA A 179 12.11 -2.72 10.52
C ALA A 179 11.89 -3.97 11.39
N GLY A 180 12.15 -5.16 10.86
CA GLY A 180 12.06 -6.44 11.57
C GLY A 180 10.84 -7.30 11.20
N TYR A 181 10.04 -6.90 10.22
CA TYR A 181 8.95 -7.73 9.71
C TYR A 181 9.50 -8.93 8.91
N TYR A 182 8.80 -10.05 8.96
CA TYR A 182 8.90 -11.09 7.94
C TYR A 182 8.23 -10.57 6.67
N THR A 183 8.92 -10.59 5.53
CA THR A 183 8.48 -9.87 4.34
C THR A 183 8.11 -10.80 3.20
N VAL A 184 6.97 -10.50 2.58
CA VAL A 184 6.46 -11.22 1.41
C VAL A 184 6.25 -10.25 0.27
N GLN A 185 7.05 -10.37 -0.78
CA GLN A 185 6.80 -9.60 -1.99
C GLN A 185 5.68 -10.26 -2.81
N VAL A 186 4.64 -9.47 -3.08
CA VAL A 186 3.52 -9.86 -3.92
C VAL A 186 3.67 -9.17 -5.27
N ASP A 187 3.50 -9.85 -6.36
CA ASP A 187 3.60 -9.36 -7.73
C ASP A 187 4.88 -9.81 -8.44
N HIS A 188 4.67 -10.16 -9.69
CA HIS A 188 5.71 -10.63 -10.61
C HIS A 188 6.13 -9.56 -11.64
N THR A 189 5.55 -8.36 -11.60
CA THR A 189 5.85 -7.27 -12.55
C THR A 189 7.00 -6.40 -12.06
N ASN A 190 7.22 -6.33 -10.75
CA ASN A 190 8.36 -5.63 -10.16
C ASN A 190 9.60 -6.55 -10.00
N PRO A 191 10.81 -5.99 -10.03
CA PRO A 191 12.01 -6.76 -9.69
C PRO A 191 11.90 -7.38 -8.29
N ARG A 192 12.38 -8.61 -8.14
CA ARG A 192 12.41 -9.25 -6.83
C ARG A 192 13.41 -8.54 -5.90
N SER A 193 12.94 -8.15 -4.71
CA SER A 193 13.82 -7.66 -3.66
C SER A 193 14.70 -8.79 -3.11
N ALA A 194 15.97 -8.51 -2.90
CA ALA A 194 16.90 -9.46 -2.27
C ALA A 194 16.56 -9.71 -0.78
N ASN A 195 15.80 -8.80 -0.16
CA ASN A 195 15.42 -8.84 1.25
C ASN A 195 13.99 -9.37 1.46
N ALA A 196 13.33 -9.87 0.40
CA ALA A 196 12.06 -10.58 0.58
C ALA A 196 12.33 -11.99 1.13
N ASP A 197 11.72 -12.32 2.28
CA ASP A 197 11.78 -13.67 2.84
C ASP A 197 11.02 -14.64 1.95
N GLU A 198 9.88 -14.20 1.39
CA GLU A 198 9.09 -14.96 0.43
C GLU A 198 8.65 -14.11 -0.76
N TYR A 199 8.27 -14.81 -1.83
CA TYR A 199 7.76 -14.20 -3.05
C TYR A 199 6.58 -15.00 -3.59
N ILE A 200 5.45 -14.30 -3.83
CA ILE A 200 4.24 -14.87 -4.42
C ILE A 200 3.75 -14.00 -5.57
N ASN A 201 3.05 -14.60 -6.54
CA ASN A 201 2.55 -13.86 -7.69
C ASN A 201 1.27 -13.07 -7.38
N ARG A 202 0.45 -13.54 -6.45
CA ARG A 202 -0.84 -12.95 -6.07
C ARG A 202 -1.09 -13.18 -4.59
N ALA A 203 -1.84 -12.30 -3.97
CA ALA A 203 -2.21 -12.45 -2.57
C ALA A 203 -2.96 -13.76 -2.27
N GLU A 204 -3.72 -14.30 -3.24
CA GLU A 204 -4.40 -15.60 -3.10
C GLU A 204 -3.44 -16.79 -2.94
N ASP A 205 -2.17 -16.60 -3.32
CA ASP A 205 -1.17 -17.66 -3.24
C ASP A 205 -0.50 -17.73 -1.85
N LEU A 206 -0.84 -16.84 -0.92
CA LEU A 206 -0.23 -16.76 0.41
C LEU A 206 -0.32 -18.09 1.20
N ILE A 207 -1.39 -18.90 1.01
CA ILE A 207 -1.51 -20.24 1.59
C ILE A 207 -0.49 -21.26 1.05
N THR A 208 0.23 -20.92 -0.01
CA THR A 208 1.29 -21.76 -0.56
C THR A 208 2.61 -21.59 0.19
N ILE A 209 2.76 -20.51 0.96
CA ILE A 209 3.95 -20.22 1.74
C ILE A 209 4.07 -21.24 2.89
N PRO A 210 5.17 -22.01 2.94
CA PRO A 210 5.31 -23.07 3.95
C PRO A 210 5.22 -22.55 5.39
N ALA A 211 5.71 -21.35 5.66
CA ALA A 211 5.69 -20.74 6.98
C ALA A 211 4.27 -20.41 7.51
N PHE A 212 3.23 -20.47 6.66
CA PHE A 212 1.83 -20.17 7.00
C PHE A 212 0.94 -21.42 7.00
N ARG A 213 1.56 -22.60 6.83
CA ARG A 213 0.87 -23.90 6.87
C ARG A 213 1.06 -24.51 8.24
N ASP A 214 0.07 -24.37 9.09
CA ASP A 214 -0.10 -25.20 10.28
C ASP A 214 -1.49 -25.80 10.32
#